data_7f9803edc13d0a316a046851f155def7
#
_entry.id   7f9803edc13d0a316a046851f155def7
#
_cell.length_a   1.000
_cell.length_b   1.000
_cell.length_c   1.000
_cell.angle_alpha   90.00
_cell.angle_beta   90.00
_cell.angle_gamma   90.00
#
_symmetry.space_group_name_H-M   'P 1'
#
loop_
_entity.id
_entity.type
_entity.pdbx_description
1 polymer ?
#
loop_
_entity_poly.entity_id
_entity_poly.type
_entity_poly.pdbx_seq_one_letter_code
_entity_poly.pdbx_strand_id
1 'polypeptide(L)'
;MFTINENYLKLPGSYLFSTIAKKVSAYQEEHPEVRIIRLGIGDVTQPLCPAVIGALHRAVDEMGQQETFRGYGPENGYAFLREAMVRTDYAARGCDIRPDEIFISDGAKSDSGNIQEIFGLSNTVAVCDPVYPVYLDTNVMAGRTGEYNREKAGFDGVLYLPCSEENGFAPQLPEDGACDLIYLCSPNNPTGAVLTKPQLQAWVDYANRNGAVIIFDAAYEAYITQPDVPHSIYECEGARTCAIELRSFSKNAGFTGLRLGAAVVPTDLNRTVTYISPETGETVTEAVPLQRLWNRRHGTKFNGAPYIVQRAGEAVYSPEGQEQTRTQVAYYMRNAAYIRTHLADAGFRVYGGENAPYIWLRTPGEMTSWEFFDRLLAEAGVVGTPGSGFGPHGEHFFRLTAFGTYENTVAAVERMIQWKNQTGSGDSHEDK
;
A
#
# COMPACT_ATOMS: atom_id res chain seq x y z
N MET A 1 23.14 24.79 -20.63
CA MET A 1 23.26 23.33 -20.44
C MET A 1 22.19 22.94 -19.43
N PHE A 2 21.35 21.93 -19.71
CA PHE A 2 20.36 21.48 -18.73
C PHE A 2 21.01 20.59 -17.66
N THR A 3 20.43 20.54 -16.49
CA THR A 3 20.78 19.61 -15.41
C THR A 3 19.65 18.60 -15.21
N ILE A 4 19.97 17.45 -14.65
CA ILE A 4 19.01 16.42 -14.31
C ILE A 4 18.75 16.41 -12.80
N ASN A 5 17.68 15.74 -12.37
CA ASN A 5 17.45 15.48 -10.95
C ASN A 5 18.30 14.28 -10.52
N GLU A 6 19.48 14.56 -9.93
CA GLU A 6 20.46 13.55 -9.52
C GLU A 6 19.96 12.65 -8.38
N ASN A 7 18.87 13.03 -7.67
CA ASN A 7 18.31 12.20 -6.61
C ASN A 7 17.80 10.84 -7.14
N TYR A 8 17.42 10.76 -8.41
CA TYR A 8 17.06 9.48 -9.04
C TYR A 8 18.21 8.48 -9.09
N LEU A 9 19.47 8.96 -9.09
CA LEU A 9 20.66 8.12 -9.10
C LEU A 9 21.02 7.56 -7.71
N LYS A 10 20.36 8.04 -6.65
CA LYS A 10 20.51 7.51 -5.29
C LYS A 10 19.73 6.21 -5.06
N LEU A 11 18.77 5.91 -5.94
CA LEU A 11 17.99 4.68 -5.89
C LEU A 11 18.74 3.51 -6.52
N PRO A 12 18.50 2.26 -6.06
CA PRO A 12 19.01 1.07 -6.75
C PRO A 12 18.62 1.07 -8.23
N GLY A 13 19.50 0.61 -9.11
CA GLY A 13 19.27 0.63 -10.55
C GLY A 13 18.11 -0.26 -11.06
N SER A 14 17.49 -1.03 -10.19
CA SER A 14 16.31 -1.84 -10.49
C SER A 14 15.35 -1.88 -9.30
N TYR A 15 14.09 -1.60 -9.57
CA TYR A 15 13.00 -1.77 -8.61
C TYR A 15 12.85 -3.25 -8.22
N LEU A 16 12.63 -3.55 -6.93
CA LEU A 16 12.56 -4.90 -6.36
C LEU A 16 11.82 -5.91 -7.25
N PHE A 17 10.57 -5.58 -7.61
CA PHE A 17 9.73 -6.49 -8.41
C PHE A 17 10.24 -6.71 -9.84
N SER A 18 10.98 -5.75 -10.40
CA SER A 18 11.63 -5.91 -11.70
C SER A 18 12.82 -6.88 -11.63
N THR A 19 13.57 -6.85 -10.53
CA THR A 19 14.67 -7.80 -10.27
C THR A 19 14.15 -9.22 -10.14
N ILE A 20 13.07 -9.42 -9.38
CA ILE A 20 12.39 -10.72 -9.23
C ILE A 20 11.91 -11.22 -10.60
N ALA A 21 11.24 -10.37 -11.37
CA ALA A 21 10.74 -10.76 -12.69
C ALA A 21 11.87 -11.21 -13.63
N LYS A 22 13.01 -10.51 -13.65
CA LYS A 22 14.19 -10.88 -14.45
C LYS A 22 14.77 -12.23 -14.03
N LYS A 23 14.95 -12.48 -12.72
CA LYS A 23 15.45 -13.76 -12.19
C LYS A 23 14.52 -14.92 -12.57
N VAL A 24 13.20 -14.73 -12.40
CA VAL A 24 12.20 -15.76 -12.73
C VAL A 24 12.15 -16.04 -14.22
N SER A 25 12.25 -15.00 -15.09
CA SER A 25 12.28 -15.18 -16.53
C SER A 25 13.53 -15.94 -17.00
N ALA A 26 14.71 -15.57 -16.47
CA ALA A 26 15.96 -16.26 -16.79
C ALA A 26 15.91 -17.74 -16.38
N TYR A 27 15.43 -18.03 -15.17
CA TYR A 27 15.25 -19.42 -14.71
C TYR A 27 14.26 -20.20 -15.59
N GLN A 28 13.14 -19.59 -15.98
CA GLN A 28 12.14 -20.25 -16.83
C GLN A 28 12.65 -20.52 -18.27
N GLU A 29 13.54 -19.67 -18.79
CA GLU A 29 14.21 -19.89 -20.09
C GLU A 29 15.15 -21.10 -20.04
N GLU A 30 15.88 -21.28 -18.91
CA GLU A 30 16.79 -22.41 -18.70
C GLU A 30 16.04 -23.70 -18.33
N HIS A 31 14.86 -23.59 -17.70
CA HIS A 31 14.05 -24.70 -17.19
C HIS A 31 12.60 -24.61 -17.67
N PRO A 32 12.32 -24.74 -18.98
CA PRO A 32 10.98 -24.57 -19.55
C PRO A 32 9.97 -25.63 -19.06
N GLU A 33 10.44 -26.79 -18.57
CA GLU A 33 9.63 -27.88 -18.03
C GLU A 33 9.11 -27.59 -16.61
N VAL A 34 9.72 -26.66 -15.88
CA VAL A 34 9.35 -26.36 -14.51
C VAL A 34 8.11 -25.46 -14.47
N ARG A 35 7.03 -25.95 -13.85
CA ARG A 35 5.87 -25.12 -13.58
C ARG A 35 6.11 -24.25 -12.35
N ILE A 36 6.37 -22.96 -12.58
CA ILE A 36 6.56 -21.98 -11.51
C ILE A 36 5.20 -21.48 -10.99
N ILE A 37 5.01 -21.51 -9.67
CA ILE A 37 3.86 -20.91 -8.98
C ILE A 37 4.29 -19.60 -8.32
N ARG A 38 3.63 -18.49 -8.68
CA ARG A 38 3.99 -17.16 -8.21
C ARG A 38 3.05 -16.71 -7.08
N LEU A 39 3.58 -16.66 -5.85
CA LEU A 39 2.95 -16.10 -4.67
C LEU A 39 3.61 -14.78 -4.20
N GLY A 40 4.41 -14.13 -5.05
CA GLY A 40 5.15 -12.92 -4.72
C GLY A 40 4.51 -11.64 -5.23
N ILE A 41 3.70 -11.71 -6.29
CA ILE A 41 3.10 -10.54 -6.92
C ILE A 41 1.82 -10.15 -6.18
N GLY A 42 1.74 -8.88 -5.78
CA GLY A 42 0.55 -8.32 -5.16
C GLY A 42 -0.53 -7.94 -6.19
N ASP A 43 -0.76 -8.77 -7.21
CA ASP A 43 -1.81 -8.58 -8.21
C ASP A 43 -2.96 -9.56 -7.99
N VAL A 44 -4.18 -9.06 -8.13
CA VAL A 44 -5.41 -9.85 -7.97
C VAL A 44 -5.63 -10.74 -9.19
N THR A 45 -6.24 -11.91 -8.98
CA THR A 45 -6.46 -12.91 -10.03
C THR A 45 -7.93 -13.18 -10.33
N GLN A 46 -8.84 -12.76 -9.46
CA GLN A 46 -10.27 -12.87 -9.73
C GLN A 46 -10.71 -11.83 -10.76
N PRO A 47 -11.58 -12.19 -11.70
CA PRO A 47 -12.13 -11.24 -12.66
C PRO A 47 -12.96 -10.17 -11.94
N LEU A 48 -13.15 -9.02 -12.61
CA LEU A 48 -14.06 -7.98 -12.13
C LEU A 48 -15.46 -8.55 -11.89
N CYS A 49 -16.11 -8.11 -10.82
CA CYS A 49 -17.42 -8.59 -10.47
C CYS A 49 -18.51 -8.11 -11.47
N PRO A 50 -19.63 -8.85 -11.61
CA PRO A 50 -20.68 -8.53 -12.57
C PRO A 50 -21.25 -7.12 -12.45
N ALA A 51 -21.43 -6.60 -11.23
CA ALA A 51 -21.91 -5.23 -11.01
C ALA A 51 -21.01 -4.18 -11.65
N VAL A 52 -19.68 -4.37 -11.49
CA VAL A 52 -18.64 -3.51 -12.09
C VAL A 52 -18.65 -3.62 -13.61
N ILE A 53 -18.68 -4.83 -14.16
CA ILE A 53 -18.74 -5.06 -15.62
C ILE A 53 -19.99 -4.43 -16.23
N GLY A 54 -21.14 -4.60 -15.58
CA GLY A 54 -22.39 -3.97 -16.05
C GLY A 54 -22.33 -2.44 -16.04
N ALA A 55 -21.68 -1.85 -15.05
CA ALA A 55 -21.49 -0.39 -14.98
C ALA A 55 -20.53 0.11 -16.07
N LEU A 56 -19.45 -0.62 -16.35
CA LEU A 56 -18.53 -0.29 -17.45
C LEU A 56 -19.25 -0.28 -18.80
N HIS A 57 -20.05 -1.31 -19.10
CA HIS A 57 -20.81 -1.37 -20.35
C HIS A 57 -21.76 -0.19 -20.49
N ARG A 58 -22.57 0.11 -19.45
CA ARG A 58 -23.48 1.25 -19.48
C ARG A 58 -22.74 2.58 -19.68
N ALA A 59 -21.63 2.77 -18.99
CA ALA A 59 -20.85 4.00 -19.12
C ALA A 59 -20.20 4.15 -20.51
N VAL A 60 -19.83 3.05 -21.17
CA VAL A 60 -19.34 3.07 -22.56
C VAL A 60 -20.48 3.43 -23.52
N ASP A 61 -21.69 2.86 -23.35
CA ASP A 61 -22.86 3.18 -24.14
C ASP A 61 -23.24 4.66 -24.00
N GLU A 62 -23.18 5.22 -22.78
CA GLU A 62 -23.40 6.66 -22.52
C GLU A 62 -22.39 7.54 -23.27
N MET A 63 -21.13 7.12 -23.35
CA MET A 63 -20.08 7.86 -24.10
C MET A 63 -20.29 7.83 -25.60
N GLY A 64 -21.06 6.88 -26.12
CA GLY A 64 -21.40 6.75 -27.53
C GLY A 64 -22.57 7.63 -27.99
N GLN A 65 -23.25 8.34 -27.09
CA GLN A 65 -24.44 9.15 -27.37
C GLN A 65 -24.16 10.63 -27.11
N GLN A 66 -24.62 11.51 -28.01
CA GLN A 66 -24.36 12.95 -27.92
C GLN A 66 -24.92 13.58 -26.64
N GLU A 67 -26.06 13.12 -26.17
CA GLU A 67 -26.76 13.63 -24.99
C GLU A 67 -26.10 13.26 -23.68
N THR A 68 -25.39 12.14 -23.66
CA THR A 68 -24.77 11.59 -22.45
C THR A 68 -23.24 11.58 -22.51
N PHE A 69 -22.64 11.97 -23.63
CA PHE A 69 -21.20 12.10 -23.80
C PHE A 69 -20.58 12.97 -22.70
N ARG A 70 -19.43 12.53 -22.17
CA ARG A 70 -18.66 13.23 -21.16
C ARG A 70 -17.27 13.57 -21.71
N GLY A 71 -16.98 14.88 -21.78
CA GLY A 71 -15.61 15.38 -21.98
C GLY A 71 -14.80 15.32 -20.68
N TYR A 72 -13.94 16.33 -20.48
CA TYR A 72 -13.23 16.46 -19.21
C TYR A 72 -14.21 16.57 -18.04
N GLY A 73 -14.05 15.68 -17.07
CA GLY A 73 -14.84 15.71 -15.83
C GLY A 73 -14.28 16.69 -14.80
N PRO A 74 -14.92 16.77 -13.62
CA PRO A 74 -14.34 17.49 -12.49
C PRO A 74 -12.98 16.90 -12.13
N GLU A 75 -11.98 17.74 -11.94
CA GLU A 75 -10.58 17.33 -11.67
C GLU A 75 -10.45 16.47 -10.41
N ASN A 76 -11.24 16.77 -9.38
CA ASN A 76 -11.30 15.99 -8.13
C ASN A 76 -12.25 14.78 -8.19
N GLY A 77 -12.79 14.45 -9.35
CA GLY A 77 -13.70 13.33 -9.58
C GLY A 77 -15.18 13.70 -9.50
N TYR A 78 -16.02 12.82 -10.05
CA TYR A 78 -17.46 13.03 -10.08
C TYR A 78 -18.11 12.92 -8.70
N ALA A 79 -19.11 13.73 -8.45
CA ALA A 79 -19.86 13.78 -7.19
C ALA A 79 -20.46 12.42 -6.82
N PHE A 80 -21.01 11.67 -7.79
CA PHE A 80 -21.64 10.38 -7.54
C PHE A 80 -20.71 9.38 -6.84
N LEU A 81 -19.42 9.35 -7.22
CA LEU A 81 -18.44 8.45 -6.60
C LEU A 81 -18.00 8.97 -5.23
N ARG A 82 -17.68 10.26 -5.13
CA ARG A 82 -17.25 10.87 -3.87
C ARG A 82 -18.33 10.78 -2.78
N GLU A 83 -19.60 11.01 -3.15
CA GLU A 83 -20.75 10.87 -2.24
C GLU A 83 -20.98 9.40 -1.83
N ALA A 84 -20.77 8.43 -2.76
CA ALA A 84 -20.86 7.02 -2.44
C ALA A 84 -19.77 6.60 -1.43
N MET A 85 -18.53 7.09 -1.61
CA MET A 85 -17.42 6.87 -0.66
C MET A 85 -17.76 7.47 0.71
N VAL A 86 -18.20 8.75 0.75
CA VAL A 86 -18.58 9.38 2.04
C VAL A 86 -19.62 8.54 2.76
N ARG A 87 -20.69 8.16 2.08
CA ARG A 87 -21.80 7.42 2.68
C ARG A 87 -21.36 6.05 3.22
N THR A 88 -20.52 5.33 2.47
CA THR A 88 -20.23 3.93 2.74
C THR A 88 -18.95 3.73 3.55
N ASP A 89 -17.88 4.46 3.21
CA ASP A 89 -16.57 4.26 3.84
C ASP A 89 -16.41 5.07 5.13
N TYR A 90 -17.11 6.21 5.24
CA TYR A 90 -16.92 7.17 6.33
C TYR A 90 -18.15 7.34 7.22
N ALA A 91 -19.28 7.81 6.70
CA ALA A 91 -20.47 8.10 7.50
C ALA A 91 -21.02 6.84 8.20
N ALA A 92 -20.98 5.68 7.54
CA ALA A 92 -21.37 4.40 8.13
C ALA A 92 -20.50 3.98 9.33
N ARG A 93 -19.31 4.58 9.48
CA ARG A 93 -18.35 4.35 10.59
C ARG A 93 -18.30 5.52 11.57
N GLY A 94 -19.17 6.53 11.41
CA GLY A 94 -19.19 7.72 12.24
C GLY A 94 -18.08 8.73 11.95
N CYS A 95 -17.40 8.61 10.81
CA CYS A 95 -16.35 9.54 10.38
C CYS A 95 -16.97 10.73 9.64
N ASP A 96 -16.61 11.94 10.05
CA ASP A 96 -17.08 13.20 9.42
C ASP A 96 -16.15 13.59 8.27
N ILE A 97 -16.32 12.98 7.10
CA ILE A 97 -15.61 13.32 5.86
C ILE A 97 -16.63 13.86 4.85
N ARG A 98 -16.26 14.94 4.16
CA ARG A 98 -17.12 15.59 3.15
C ARG A 98 -16.69 15.23 1.74
N PRO A 99 -17.61 15.27 0.76
CA PRO A 99 -17.27 14.95 -0.64
C PRO A 99 -16.19 15.86 -1.25
N ASP A 100 -16.06 17.12 -0.80
CA ASP A 100 -15.04 18.07 -1.26
C ASP A 100 -13.64 17.82 -0.67
N GLU A 101 -13.52 16.90 0.29
CA GLU A 101 -12.27 16.42 0.88
C GLU A 101 -11.73 15.15 0.18
N ILE A 102 -12.51 14.56 -0.75
CA ILE A 102 -12.14 13.37 -1.51
C ILE A 102 -11.70 13.74 -2.92
N PHE A 103 -10.51 13.28 -3.31
CA PHE A 103 -9.91 13.49 -4.61
C PHE A 103 -9.70 12.15 -5.31
N ILE A 104 -10.50 11.87 -6.34
CA ILE A 104 -10.42 10.64 -7.12
C ILE A 104 -9.17 10.66 -8.00
N SER A 105 -8.43 9.56 -7.99
CA SER A 105 -7.16 9.39 -8.69
C SER A 105 -7.10 8.10 -9.50
N ASP A 106 -5.96 7.86 -10.14
CA ASP A 106 -5.64 6.62 -10.84
C ASP A 106 -5.00 5.54 -9.94
N GLY A 107 -5.08 5.71 -8.63
CA GLY A 107 -4.68 4.71 -7.64
C GLY A 107 -3.79 5.24 -6.53
N ALA A 108 -3.85 4.59 -5.36
CA ALA A 108 -3.12 4.97 -4.17
C ALA A 108 -1.59 5.04 -4.37
N LYS A 109 -1.02 4.26 -5.31
CA LYS A 109 0.40 4.35 -5.65
C LYS A 109 0.77 5.72 -6.23
N SER A 110 -0.03 6.23 -7.15
CA SER A 110 0.15 7.58 -7.71
C SER A 110 -0.07 8.63 -6.64
N ASP A 111 -1.09 8.46 -5.80
CA ASP A 111 -1.35 9.38 -4.70
C ASP A 111 -0.19 9.44 -3.72
N SER A 112 0.35 8.29 -3.28
CA SER A 112 1.49 8.24 -2.36
C SER A 112 2.75 8.87 -2.93
N GLY A 113 2.96 8.75 -4.25
CA GLY A 113 4.08 9.38 -4.95
C GLY A 113 3.90 10.87 -5.16
N ASN A 114 2.67 11.33 -5.33
CA ASN A 114 2.35 12.70 -5.67
C ASN A 114 2.08 13.59 -4.46
N ILE A 115 1.51 13.04 -3.38
CA ILE A 115 1.10 13.82 -2.20
C ILE A 115 2.27 14.54 -1.54
N GLN A 116 3.46 13.97 -1.60
CA GLN A 116 4.65 14.55 -1.03
C GLN A 116 5.08 15.88 -1.70
N GLU A 117 4.56 16.20 -2.91
CA GLU A 117 4.87 17.46 -3.61
C GLU A 117 4.30 18.70 -2.92
N ILE A 118 3.27 18.55 -2.07
CA ILE A 118 2.70 19.68 -1.32
C ILE A 118 3.46 19.99 -0.03
N PHE A 119 4.52 19.23 0.28
CA PHE A 119 5.35 19.41 1.48
C PHE A 119 6.72 19.94 1.13
N GLY A 120 7.30 20.76 2.02
CA GLY A 120 8.66 21.30 1.88
C GLY A 120 9.73 20.20 1.89
N LEU A 121 10.85 20.47 1.22
CA LEU A 121 11.96 19.51 1.11
C LEU A 121 12.75 19.32 2.42
N SER A 122 12.61 20.24 3.37
CA SER A 122 13.26 20.18 4.69
C SER A 122 12.53 19.27 5.69
N ASN A 123 11.34 18.77 5.36
CA ASN A 123 10.58 17.90 6.26
C ASN A 123 11.28 16.56 6.44
N THR A 124 11.44 16.13 7.69
CA THR A 124 11.91 14.79 8.05
C THR A 124 10.82 13.76 7.83
N VAL A 125 11.17 12.67 7.15
CA VAL A 125 10.23 11.58 6.81
C VAL A 125 10.45 10.39 7.72
N ALA A 126 9.38 9.85 8.29
CA ALA A 126 9.36 8.57 9.00
C ALA A 126 8.66 7.50 8.17
N VAL A 127 9.28 6.33 8.05
CA VAL A 127 8.73 5.14 7.39
C VAL A 127 8.93 3.90 8.25
N CYS A 128 8.02 2.95 8.21
CA CYS A 128 8.23 1.64 8.81
C CYS A 128 9.40 0.91 8.12
N ASP A 129 10.03 -0.02 8.81
CA ASP A 129 11.02 -0.90 8.25
C ASP A 129 10.77 -2.34 8.77
N PRO A 130 10.30 -3.28 7.93
CA PRO A 130 10.11 -3.18 6.48
C PRO A 130 8.90 -2.33 6.04
N VAL A 131 8.97 -1.80 4.81
CA VAL A 131 7.96 -0.90 4.27
C VAL A 131 7.72 -1.14 2.77
N TYR A 132 6.56 -0.71 2.27
CA TYR A 132 6.32 -0.63 0.83
C TYR A 132 7.27 0.41 0.20
N PRO A 133 8.17 0.02 -0.73
CA PRO A 133 9.30 0.86 -1.17
C PRO A 133 8.90 2.23 -1.71
N VAL A 134 7.68 2.36 -2.25
CA VAL A 134 7.21 3.60 -2.89
C VAL A 134 7.24 4.80 -1.95
N TYR A 135 6.98 4.62 -0.66
CA TYR A 135 7.00 5.74 0.29
C TYR A 135 8.40 6.32 0.45
N LEU A 136 9.41 5.44 0.51
CA LEU A 136 10.81 5.87 0.58
C LEU A 136 11.29 6.42 -0.77
N ASP A 137 11.12 5.64 -1.84
CA ASP A 137 11.63 5.95 -3.18
C ASP A 137 11.16 7.33 -3.68
N THR A 138 9.88 7.66 -3.47
CA THR A 138 9.32 8.94 -3.92
C THR A 138 9.88 10.13 -3.15
N ASN A 139 10.19 9.96 -1.86
CA ASN A 139 10.88 10.98 -1.07
C ASN A 139 12.36 11.12 -1.45
N VAL A 140 13.03 10.02 -1.82
CA VAL A 140 14.39 10.07 -2.40
C VAL A 140 14.37 10.84 -3.71
N MET A 141 13.47 10.52 -4.63
CA MET A 141 13.32 11.22 -5.92
C MET A 141 13.08 12.72 -5.75
N ALA A 142 12.35 13.11 -4.70
CA ALA A 142 12.12 14.51 -4.36
C ALA A 142 13.33 15.21 -3.76
N GLY A 143 14.34 14.48 -3.27
CA GLY A 143 15.54 15.05 -2.64
C GLY A 143 15.38 15.34 -1.15
N ARG A 144 14.41 14.73 -0.47
CA ARG A 144 14.10 14.97 0.95
C ARG A 144 14.92 14.11 1.91
N THR A 145 15.54 13.04 1.43
CA THR A 145 16.10 11.97 2.28
C THR A 145 17.59 12.11 2.62
N GLY A 146 18.27 13.14 2.12
CA GLY A 146 19.72 13.23 2.31
C GLY A 146 20.52 12.20 1.47
N GLU A 147 21.68 11.79 1.99
CA GLU A 147 22.56 10.81 1.31
C GLU A 147 22.31 9.39 1.85
N TYR A 148 22.61 8.39 0.99
CA TYR A 148 22.53 6.99 1.40
C TYR A 148 23.74 6.59 2.25
N ASN A 149 23.48 6.11 3.46
CA ASN A 149 24.48 5.65 4.40
C ASN A 149 24.58 4.12 4.34
N ARG A 150 25.72 3.59 3.90
CA ARG A 150 25.91 2.14 3.74
C ARG A 150 26.01 1.41 5.07
N GLU A 151 26.49 2.04 6.12
CA GLU A 151 26.60 1.41 7.45
C GLU A 151 25.24 1.23 8.10
N LYS A 152 24.34 2.18 7.89
CA LYS A 152 22.94 2.11 8.37
C LYS A 152 22.01 1.38 7.40
N ALA A 153 22.48 1.03 6.21
CA ALA A 153 21.67 0.52 5.09
C ALA A 153 20.42 1.37 4.80
N GLY A 154 20.55 2.70 4.90
CA GLY A 154 19.42 3.63 4.78
C GLY A 154 19.87 5.06 4.48
N PHE A 155 18.91 5.98 4.31
CA PHE A 155 19.15 7.40 4.07
C PHE A 155 19.25 8.18 5.39
N ASP A 156 20.22 9.10 5.50
CA ASP A 156 20.49 9.85 6.74
C ASP A 156 19.33 10.78 7.15
N GLY A 157 18.54 11.29 6.20
CA GLY A 157 17.40 12.18 6.44
C GLY A 157 16.06 11.44 6.64
N VAL A 158 16.08 10.12 6.83
CA VAL A 158 14.88 9.29 7.04
C VAL A 158 14.92 8.66 8.43
N LEU A 159 13.83 8.76 9.15
CA LEU A 159 13.60 8.04 10.39
C LEU A 159 12.95 6.68 10.06
N TYR A 160 13.70 5.61 10.24
CA TYR A 160 13.17 4.25 10.10
C TYR A 160 12.57 3.79 11.42
N LEU A 161 11.34 3.27 11.35
CA LEU A 161 10.57 2.77 12.48
C LEU A 161 10.61 1.24 12.45
N PRO A 162 11.43 0.58 13.27
CA PRO A 162 11.59 -0.88 13.22
C PRO A 162 10.26 -1.61 13.48
N CYS A 163 9.93 -2.54 12.59
CA CYS A 163 8.79 -3.45 12.71
C CYS A 163 9.32 -4.89 12.75
N SER A 164 9.48 -5.43 13.96
CA SER A 164 10.10 -6.71 14.23
C SER A 164 9.14 -7.70 14.89
N GLU A 165 9.61 -8.93 15.09
CA GLU A 165 8.85 -9.95 15.84
C GLU A 165 8.54 -9.49 17.27
N GLU A 166 9.46 -8.79 17.93
CA GLU A 166 9.31 -8.35 19.32
C GLU A 166 8.20 -7.33 19.52
N ASN A 167 7.92 -6.49 18.50
CA ASN A 167 6.84 -5.50 18.57
C ASN A 167 5.61 -5.89 17.75
N GLY A 168 5.51 -7.16 17.31
CA GLY A 168 4.42 -7.68 16.50
C GLY A 168 4.30 -7.00 15.13
N PHE A 169 5.41 -6.50 14.59
CA PHE A 169 5.51 -5.72 13.34
C PHE A 169 4.70 -4.41 13.36
N ALA A 170 4.38 -3.89 14.53
CA ALA A 170 3.76 -2.59 14.71
C ALA A 170 4.81 -1.54 15.12
N PRO A 171 4.94 -0.41 14.39
CA PRO A 171 5.95 0.58 14.72
C PRO A 171 5.67 1.25 16.06
N GLN A 172 6.73 1.53 16.81
CA GLN A 172 6.67 2.30 18.05
C GLN A 172 6.77 3.79 17.75
N LEU A 173 6.16 4.61 18.62
CA LEU A 173 6.25 6.05 18.53
C LEU A 173 7.70 6.52 18.70
N PRO A 174 8.20 7.41 17.83
CA PRO A 174 9.51 8.02 18.00
C PRO A 174 9.50 9.09 19.10
N GLU A 175 10.67 9.66 19.38
CA GLU A 175 10.78 10.84 20.26
C GLU A 175 9.99 12.03 19.70
N ASP A 176 9.52 12.92 20.58
CA ASP A 176 8.78 14.12 20.20
C ASP A 176 9.62 15.00 19.26
N GLY A 177 9.01 15.47 18.17
CA GLY A 177 9.66 16.31 17.18
C GLY A 177 10.64 15.59 16.23
N ALA A 178 10.72 14.26 16.28
CA ALA A 178 11.68 13.50 15.47
C ALA A 178 11.34 13.47 13.96
N CYS A 179 10.09 13.71 13.58
CA CYS A 179 9.66 13.68 12.17
C CYS A 179 8.44 14.58 11.89
N ASP A 180 8.34 15.01 10.63
CA ASP A 180 7.26 15.86 10.14
C ASP A 180 6.22 15.10 9.32
N LEU A 181 6.68 14.11 8.52
CA LEU A 181 5.84 13.29 7.65
C LEU A 181 5.96 11.82 8.05
N ILE A 182 4.84 11.17 8.34
CA ILE A 182 4.79 9.82 8.85
C ILE A 182 3.99 8.96 7.88
N TYR A 183 4.61 7.95 7.27
CA TYR A 183 3.90 6.99 6.42
C TYR A 183 3.53 5.76 7.24
N LEU A 184 2.22 5.51 7.35
CA LEU A 184 1.66 4.32 8.00
C LEU A 184 0.79 3.57 6.99
N CYS A 185 0.92 2.25 6.97
CA CYS A 185 0.06 1.37 6.16
C CYS A 185 -0.58 0.34 7.09
N SER A 186 -1.91 0.33 7.17
CA SER A 186 -2.63 -0.65 7.98
C SER A 186 -3.93 -1.07 7.28
N PRO A 187 -4.07 -2.36 6.92
CA PRO A 187 -3.09 -3.46 7.06
C PRO A 187 -1.80 -3.24 6.26
N ASN A 188 -0.67 -3.66 6.82
CA ASN A 188 0.64 -3.35 6.28
C ASN A 188 1.05 -4.26 5.11
N ASN A 189 1.67 -3.68 4.11
CA ASN A 189 2.49 -4.34 3.10
C ASN A 189 3.97 -4.04 3.43
N PRO A 190 4.83 -5.03 3.80
CA PRO A 190 4.71 -6.47 3.46
C PRO A 190 4.20 -7.39 4.57
N THR A 191 4.14 -6.96 5.82
CA THR A 191 4.05 -7.85 7.00
C THR A 191 2.64 -8.43 7.25
N GLY A 192 1.60 -7.78 6.70
CA GLY A 192 0.21 -8.12 7.02
C GLY A 192 -0.23 -7.71 8.42
N ALA A 193 0.63 -7.02 9.19
CA ALA A 193 0.29 -6.50 10.51
C ALA A 193 -0.73 -5.37 10.42
N VAL A 194 -1.46 -5.16 11.48
CA VAL A 194 -2.45 -4.08 11.63
C VAL A 194 -2.19 -3.25 12.88
N LEU A 195 -2.63 -2.01 12.86
CA LEU A 195 -2.67 -1.15 14.02
C LEU A 195 -4.05 -1.24 14.66
N THR A 196 -4.11 -1.62 15.92
CA THR A 196 -5.35 -1.54 16.72
C THR A 196 -5.77 -0.09 16.91
N LYS A 197 -7.04 0.13 17.24
CA LYS A 197 -7.53 1.50 17.48
C LYS A 197 -6.71 2.28 18.53
N PRO A 198 -6.33 1.70 19.70
CA PRO A 198 -5.45 2.40 20.64
C PRO A 198 -4.06 2.74 20.07
N GLN A 199 -3.46 1.84 19.28
CA GLN A 199 -2.17 2.10 18.64
C GLN A 199 -2.27 3.23 17.61
N LEU A 200 -3.30 3.19 16.77
CA LEU A 200 -3.51 4.23 15.76
C LEU A 200 -3.86 5.59 16.39
N GLN A 201 -4.66 5.58 17.49
CA GLN A 201 -4.94 6.80 18.26
C GLN A 201 -3.66 7.42 18.82
N ALA A 202 -2.75 6.61 19.36
CA ALA A 202 -1.47 7.11 19.88
C ALA A 202 -0.63 7.79 18.78
N TRP A 203 -0.68 7.31 17.54
CA TRP A 203 -0.05 7.98 16.39
C TRP A 203 -0.73 9.31 16.03
N VAL A 204 -2.05 9.37 16.07
CA VAL A 204 -2.81 10.62 15.86
C VAL A 204 -2.48 11.64 16.94
N ASP A 205 -2.44 11.22 18.21
CA ASP A 205 -2.08 12.08 19.34
C ASP A 205 -0.64 12.59 19.22
N TYR A 206 0.30 11.72 18.82
CA TYR A 206 1.68 12.09 18.53
C TYR A 206 1.75 13.15 17.44
N ALA A 207 1.09 12.92 16.31
CA ALA A 207 1.12 13.82 15.16
C ALA A 207 0.55 15.21 15.51
N ASN A 208 -0.57 15.25 16.20
CA ASN A 208 -1.17 16.51 16.66
C ASN A 208 -0.27 17.27 17.64
N ARG A 209 0.32 16.57 18.62
CA ARG A 209 1.21 17.18 19.61
C ARG A 209 2.48 17.75 18.98
N ASN A 210 3.03 17.08 17.98
CA ASN A 210 4.29 17.47 17.33
C ASN A 210 4.08 18.28 16.04
N GLY A 211 2.84 18.51 15.62
CA GLY A 211 2.52 19.19 14.36
C GLY A 211 2.97 18.41 13.13
N ALA A 212 3.10 17.11 13.22
CA ALA A 212 3.41 16.22 12.12
C ALA A 212 2.15 15.86 11.28
N VAL A 213 2.37 15.29 10.10
CA VAL A 213 1.28 14.80 9.23
C VAL A 213 1.46 13.31 8.98
N ILE A 214 0.39 12.56 9.18
CA ILE A 214 0.31 11.13 8.86
C ILE A 214 -0.24 10.98 7.44
N ILE A 215 0.49 10.24 6.59
CA ILE A 215 0.01 9.73 5.31
C ILE A 215 -0.36 8.26 5.55
N PHE A 216 -1.65 8.01 5.68
CA PHE A 216 -2.21 6.71 6.04
C PHE A 216 -2.67 5.95 4.80
N ASP A 217 -1.98 4.86 4.46
CA ASP A 217 -2.37 3.99 3.34
C ASP A 217 -3.33 2.90 3.81
N ALA A 218 -4.60 3.02 3.41
CA ALA A 218 -5.69 2.11 3.72
C ALA A 218 -6.02 1.15 2.54
N ALA A 219 -5.06 0.88 1.66
CA ALA A 219 -5.31 0.09 0.43
C ALA A 219 -5.80 -1.34 0.70
N TYR A 220 -5.62 -1.86 1.91
CA TYR A 220 -6.00 -3.22 2.30
C TYR A 220 -7.12 -3.26 3.36
N GLU A 221 -7.78 -2.14 3.65
CA GLU A 221 -8.80 -2.06 4.70
C GLU A 221 -9.96 -3.06 4.54
N ALA A 222 -10.33 -3.39 3.30
CA ALA A 222 -11.39 -4.35 3.03
C ALA A 222 -11.09 -5.79 3.50
N TYR A 223 -9.82 -6.08 3.82
CA TYR A 223 -9.37 -7.38 4.33
C TYR A 223 -9.41 -7.50 5.85
N ILE A 224 -9.68 -6.40 6.56
CA ILE A 224 -9.76 -6.38 8.02
C ILE A 224 -10.94 -7.25 8.47
N THR A 225 -10.66 -8.20 9.38
CA THR A 225 -11.64 -9.10 9.96
C THR A 225 -11.88 -8.87 11.45
N GLN A 226 -10.94 -8.22 12.12
CA GLN A 226 -10.99 -7.96 13.56
C GLN A 226 -11.76 -6.66 13.85
N PRO A 227 -12.71 -6.66 14.81
CA PRO A 227 -13.60 -5.53 15.03
C PRO A 227 -12.94 -4.33 15.73
N ASP A 228 -11.77 -4.51 16.36
CA ASP A 228 -10.99 -3.48 17.05
C ASP A 228 -9.93 -2.81 16.16
N VAL A 229 -9.83 -3.22 14.89
CA VAL A 229 -8.93 -2.64 13.90
C VAL A 229 -9.70 -1.62 13.05
N PRO A 230 -9.29 -0.33 13.06
CA PRO A 230 -9.95 0.70 12.25
C PRO A 230 -9.79 0.45 10.76
N HIS A 231 -10.85 0.69 9.99
CA HIS A 231 -10.82 0.68 8.52
C HIS A 231 -10.41 2.05 7.93
N SER A 232 -10.44 3.09 8.76
CA SER A 232 -10.03 4.44 8.41
C SER A 232 -9.33 5.09 9.61
N ILE A 233 -8.30 5.90 9.34
CA ILE A 233 -7.67 6.69 10.39
C ILE A 233 -8.65 7.69 11.03
N TYR A 234 -9.68 8.10 10.29
CA TYR A 234 -10.69 9.04 10.79
C TYR A 234 -11.66 8.45 11.80
N GLU A 235 -11.56 7.15 12.12
CA GLU A 235 -12.18 6.55 13.29
C GLU A 235 -11.46 6.92 14.61
N CYS A 236 -10.26 7.54 14.51
CA CYS A 236 -9.51 8.07 15.64
C CYS A 236 -9.82 9.56 15.85
N GLU A 237 -9.96 9.95 17.11
CA GLU A 237 -10.24 11.34 17.48
C GLU A 237 -9.06 12.25 17.11
N GLY A 238 -9.33 13.41 16.51
CA GLY A 238 -8.29 14.37 16.08
C GLY A 238 -7.57 14.01 14.78
N ALA A 239 -7.91 12.91 14.08
CA ALA A 239 -7.23 12.53 12.85
C ALA A 239 -7.43 13.54 11.70
N ARG A 240 -8.57 14.24 11.67
CA ARG A 240 -8.84 15.26 10.63
C ARG A 240 -7.85 16.41 10.64
N THR A 241 -7.18 16.69 11.76
CA THR A 241 -6.21 17.79 11.89
C THR A 241 -4.77 17.39 11.62
N CYS A 242 -4.49 16.10 11.41
CA CYS A 242 -3.13 15.60 11.23
C CYS A 242 -2.95 14.48 10.20
N ALA A 243 -4.03 14.01 9.53
CA ALA A 243 -3.92 12.84 8.65
C ALA A 243 -4.49 13.09 7.25
N ILE A 244 -3.80 12.49 6.25
CA ILE A 244 -4.26 12.29 4.88
C ILE A 244 -4.41 10.77 4.69
N GLU A 245 -5.56 10.31 4.18
CA GLU A 245 -5.81 8.90 3.93
C GLU A 245 -5.78 8.59 2.43
N LEU A 246 -5.12 7.50 2.05
CA LEU A 246 -5.07 6.99 0.70
C LEU A 246 -5.94 5.74 0.56
N ARG A 247 -6.86 5.75 -0.41
CA ARG A 247 -7.81 4.66 -0.70
C ARG A 247 -7.51 4.03 -2.04
N SER A 248 -7.74 2.73 -2.18
CA SER A 248 -7.48 1.99 -3.41
C SER A 248 -8.60 1.02 -3.75
N PHE A 249 -9.05 1.05 -5.01
CA PHE A 249 -9.96 0.04 -5.55
C PHE A 249 -9.20 -1.19 -6.10
N SER A 250 -7.86 -1.13 -6.14
CA SER A 250 -7.04 -2.18 -6.74
C SER A 250 -7.22 -3.55 -6.08
N LYS A 251 -7.31 -3.58 -4.74
CA LYS A 251 -7.29 -4.84 -3.99
C LYS A 251 -8.67 -5.29 -3.54
N ASN A 252 -9.54 -4.35 -3.19
CA ASN A 252 -10.89 -4.65 -2.72
C ASN A 252 -11.87 -4.99 -3.87
N ALA A 253 -11.67 -4.42 -5.08
CA ALA A 253 -12.59 -4.55 -6.21
C ALA A 253 -11.93 -5.03 -7.52
N GLY A 254 -10.66 -5.40 -7.49
CA GLY A 254 -9.96 -5.93 -8.67
C GLY A 254 -9.47 -4.88 -9.68
N PHE A 255 -9.41 -3.58 -9.30
CA PHE A 255 -9.10 -2.49 -10.23
C PHE A 255 -7.59 -2.29 -10.50
N THR A 256 -6.78 -3.33 -10.37
CA THR A 256 -5.34 -3.23 -10.67
C THR A 256 -5.07 -2.77 -12.10
N GLY A 257 -5.88 -3.20 -13.07
CA GLY A 257 -5.82 -2.79 -14.48
C GLY A 257 -6.65 -1.58 -14.82
N LEU A 258 -7.75 -1.31 -14.10
CA LEU A 258 -8.63 -0.16 -14.35
C LEU A 258 -8.08 1.16 -13.80
N ARG A 259 -7.24 1.11 -12.78
CA ARG A 259 -6.60 2.25 -12.13
C ARG A 259 -7.59 3.23 -11.48
N LEU A 260 -7.94 2.99 -10.23
CA LEU A 260 -8.80 3.88 -9.44
C LEU A 260 -8.37 3.89 -7.97
N GLY A 261 -8.32 5.08 -7.40
CA GLY A 261 -8.05 5.33 -5.99
C GLY A 261 -8.60 6.68 -5.57
N ALA A 262 -8.29 7.08 -4.35
CA ALA A 262 -8.61 8.40 -3.84
C ALA A 262 -7.64 8.81 -2.73
N ALA A 263 -7.33 10.12 -2.68
CA ALA A 263 -6.74 10.77 -1.54
C ALA A 263 -7.84 11.54 -0.78
N VAL A 264 -7.87 11.39 0.54
CA VAL A 264 -8.78 12.12 1.43
C VAL A 264 -7.96 13.12 2.22
N VAL A 265 -8.23 14.39 2.00
CA VAL A 265 -7.49 15.52 2.57
C VAL A 265 -8.47 16.46 3.28
N PRO A 266 -8.63 16.33 4.60
CA PRO A 266 -9.56 17.15 5.36
C PRO A 266 -9.20 18.64 5.32
N THR A 267 -10.21 19.49 5.30
CA THR A 267 -10.02 20.95 5.35
C THR A 267 -9.51 21.44 6.71
N ASP A 268 -9.67 20.64 7.76
CA ASP A 268 -9.18 20.95 9.12
C ASP A 268 -7.66 20.77 9.24
N LEU A 269 -7.06 19.99 8.34
CA LEU A 269 -5.60 19.84 8.26
C LEU A 269 -4.99 21.07 7.59
N ASN A 270 -4.47 21.99 8.39
CA ASN A 270 -3.96 23.26 7.93
C ASN A 270 -2.62 23.63 8.57
N ARG A 271 -1.92 24.61 7.99
CA ARG A 271 -0.70 25.18 8.52
C ARG A 271 -0.71 26.70 8.33
N THR A 272 -0.41 27.44 9.40
CA THR A 272 -0.21 28.88 9.29
C THR A 272 1.10 29.17 8.56
N VAL A 273 1.03 29.93 7.48
CA VAL A 273 2.16 30.32 6.65
C VAL A 273 2.15 31.81 6.38
N THR A 274 3.33 32.37 6.21
CA THR A 274 3.52 33.77 5.80
C THR A 274 4.17 33.77 4.41
N TYR A 275 3.56 34.47 3.46
CA TYR A 275 4.05 34.55 2.09
C TYR A 275 3.71 35.92 1.45
N ILE A 276 4.34 36.21 0.33
CA ILE A 276 4.00 37.40 -0.48
C ILE A 276 2.91 37.00 -1.46
N SER A 277 1.76 37.67 -1.37
CA SER A 277 0.64 37.43 -2.30
C SER A 277 1.06 37.81 -3.73
N PRO A 278 0.95 36.91 -4.70
CA PRO A 278 1.24 37.22 -6.10
C PRO A 278 0.24 38.19 -6.73
N GLU A 279 -0.94 38.36 -6.14
CA GLU A 279 -1.99 39.25 -6.64
C GLU A 279 -1.81 40.69 -6.14
N THR A 280 -1.42 40.86 -4.87
CA THR A 280 -1.34 42.18 -4.24
C THR A 280 0.08 42.66 -4.00
N GLY A 281 1.07 41.74 -3.99
CA GLY A 281 2.46 42.04 -3.59
C GLY A 281 2.63 42.24 -2.08
N GLU A 282 1.60 42.05 -1.27
CA GLU A 282 1.64 42.24 0.17
C GLU A 282 2.01 40.97 0.91
N THR A 283 2.58 41.11 2.10
CA THR A 283 2.81 39.98 3.01
C THR A 283 1.52 39.56 3.67
N VAL A 284 1.13 38.29 3.45
CA VAL A 284 -0.07 37.67 4.02
C VAL A 284 0.33 36.57 4.99
N THR A 285 -0.34 36.50 6.15
CA THR A 285 -0.25 35.39 7.10
C THR A 285 -1.61 34.76 7.25
N GLU A 286 -1.77 33.51 6.86
CA GLU A 286 -3.03 32.79 6.94
C GLU A 286 -2.84 31.29 7.28
N ALA A 287 -3.91 30.66 7.81
CA ALA A 287 -3.99 29.22 7.95
C ALA A 287 -4.39 28.61 6.59
N VAL A 288 -3.47 27.91 5.93
CA VAL A 288 -3.69 27.27 4.63
C VAL A 288 -4.04 25.82 4.83
N PRO A 289 -5.26 25.38 4.45
CA PRO A 289 -5.62 23.97 4.42
C PRO A 289 -4.75 23.20 3.39
N LEU A 290 -4.25 22.03 3.76
CA LEU A 290 -3.51 21.17 2.82
C LEU A 290 -4.40 20.72 1.65
N GLN A 291 -5.71 20.60 1.90
CA GLN A 291 -6.72 20.35 0.89
C GLN A 291 -6.64 21.37 -0.28
N ARG A 292 -6.43 22.68 0.02
CA ARG A 292 -6.26 23.73 -0.99
C ARG A 292 -5.02 23.51 -1.85
N LEU A 293 -3.90 23.07 -1.24
CA LEU A 293 -2.65 22.78 -1.95
C LEU A 293 -2.81 21.53 -2.83
N TRP A 294 -3.43 20.48 -2.30
CA TRP A 294 -3.68 19.25 -3.05
C TRP A 294 -4.63 19.47 -4.21
N ASN A 295 -5.70 20.24 -3.99
CA ASN A 295 -6.63 20.63 -5.05
C ASN A 295 -5.93 21.40 -6.19
N ARG A 296 -5.03 22.34 -5.83
CA ARG A 296 -4.24 23.08 -6.81
C ARG A 296 -3.30 22.17 -7.61
N ARG A 297 -2.62 21.25 -6.92
CA ARG A 297 -1.76 20.25 -7.54
C ARG A 297 -2.56 19.34 -8.48
N HIS A 298 -3.70 18.84 -8.01
CA HIS A 298 -4.58 17.94 -8.74
C HIS A 298 -5.07 18.60 -10.03
N GLY A 299 -5.64 19.79 -9.94
CA GLY A 299 -6.13 20.54 -11.09
C GLY A 299 -5.04 21.04 -12.06
N THR A 300 -3.76 21.05 -11.63
CA THR A 300 -2.67 21.48 -12.52
C THR A 300 -1.97 20.31 -13.20
N LYS A 301 -1.82 19.17 -12.53
CA LYS A 301 -1.00 18.04 -12.97
C LYS A 301 -1.78 16.76 -13.28
N PHE A 302 -3.07 16.73 -12.94
CA PHE A 302 -3.94 15.57 -13.14
C PHE A 302 -5.33 16.01 -13.60
N ASN A 303 -5.79 15.52 -14.72
CA ASN A 303 -7.02 15.96 -15.37
C ASN A 303 -8.23 15.09 -15.03
N GLY A 304 -8.16 14.35 -13.93
CA GLY A 304 -9.20 13.46 -13.42
C GLY A 304 -9.11 12.02 -13.98
N ALA A 305 -9.65 11.08 -13.22
CA ALA A 305 -9.78 9.69 -13.63
C ALA A 305 -10.88 9.55 -14.70
N PRO A 306 -10.79 8.54 -15.60
CA PRO A 306 -11.78 8.36 -16.66
C PRO A 306 -13.20 8.17 -16.13
N TYR A 307 -14.19 8.78 -16.81
CA TYR A 307 -15.62 8.68 -16.45
C TYR A 307 -16.09 7.23 -16.29
N ILE A 308 -15.77 6.37 -17.26
CA ILE A 308 -16.19 4.96 -17.27
C ILE A 308 -15.64 4.19 -16.07
N VAL A 309 -14.42 4.50 -15.65
CA VAL A 309 -13.78 3.87 -14.48
C VAL A 309 -14.41 4.37 -13.18
N GLN A 310 -14.79 5.66 -13.09
CA GLN A 310 -15.48 6.19 -11.92
C GLN A 310 -16.90 5.62 -11.79
N ARG A 311 -17.64 5.36 -12.90
CA ARG A 311 -18.91 4.63 -12.87
C ARG A 311 -18.75 3.20 -12.40
N ALA A 312 -17.68 2.54 -12.81
CA ALA A 312 -17.32 1.23 -12.30
C ALA A 312 -17.03 1.27 -10.78
N GLY A 313 -16.32 2.30 -10.32
CA GLY A 313 -16.06 2.54 -8.89
C GLY A 313 -17.34 2.78 -8.09
N GLU A 314 -18.28 3.56 -8.62
CA GLU A 314 -19.58 3.77 -7.99
C GLU A 314 -20.36 2.45 -7.80
N ALA A 315 -20.31 1.57 -8.81
CA ALA A 315 -20.97 0.26 -8.75
C ALA A 315 -20.46 -0.64 -7.62
N VAL A 316 -19.22 -0.47 -7.17
CA VAL A 316 -18.66 -1.17 -5.99
C VAL A 316 -19.47 -0.87 -4.73
N TYR A 317 -20.01 0.33 -4.61
CA TYR A 317 -20.80 0.80 -3.45
C TYR A 317 -22.29 0.47 -3.54
N SER A 318 -22.77 -0.11 -4.63
CA SER A 318 -24.12 -0.63 -4.69
C SER A 318 -24.25 -1.84 -3.76
N PRO A 319 -25.47 -2.20 -3.28
CA PRO A 319 -25.65 -3.40 -2.43
C PRO A 319 -25.10 -4.67 -3.10
N GLU A 320 -25.37 -4.83 -4.40
CA GLU A 320 -24.85 -5.95 -5.19
C GLU A 320 -23.32 -5.91 -5.33
N GLY A 321 -22.74 -4.75 -5.64
CA GLY A 321 -21.29 -4.57 -5.76
C GLY A 321 -20.57 -4.87 -4.46
N GLN A 322 -21.07 -4.41 -3.32
CA GLN A 322 -20.52 -4.69 -2.01
C GLN A 322 -20.56 -6.18 -1.65
N GLU A 323 -21.62 -6.90 -1.99
CA GLU A 323 -21.71 -8.34 -1.77
C GLU A 323 -20.70 -9.11 -2.62
N GLN A 324 -20.62 -8.76 -3.91
CA GLN A 324 -19.72 -9.41 -4.86
C GLN A 324 -18.25 -9.15 -4.52
N THR A 325 -17.88 -7.93 -4.15
CA THR A 325 -16.50 -7.61 -3.73
C THR A 325 -16.14 -8.26 -2.40
N ARG A 326 -17.06 -8.33 -1.42
CA ARG A 326 -16.84 -9.10 -0.19
C ARG A 326 -16.59 -10.59 -0.49
N THR A 327 -17.28 -11.17 -1.46
CA THR A 327 -17.04 -12.56 -1.88
C THR A 327 -15.65 -12.74 -2.45
N GLN A 328 -15.15 -11.78 -3.26
CA GLN A 328 -13.78 -11.81 -3.79
C GLN A 328 -12.72 -11.65 -2.68
N VAL A 329 -12.94 -10.75 -1.74
CA VAL A 329 -12.06 -10.59 -0.56
C VAL A 329 -12.04 -11.89 0.26
N ALA A 330 -13.20 -12.48 0.53
CA ALA A 330 -13.30 -13.75 1.26
C ALA A 330 -12.56 -14.89 0.55
N TYR A 331 -12.58 -14.94 -0.79
CA TYR A 331 -11.81 -15.90 -1.57
C TYR A 331 -10.31 -15.78 -1.26
N TYR A 332 -9.75 -14.57 -1.29
CA TYR A 332 -8.33 -14.36 -1.00
C TYR A 332 -8.00 -14.62 0.48
N MET A 333 -8.90 -14.25 1.40
CA MET A 333 -8.68 -14.53 2.82
C MET A 333 -8.73 -16.04 3.13
N ARG A 334 -9.52 -16.84 2.41
CA ARG A 334 -9.45 -18.29 2.47
C ARG A 334 -8.07 -18.81 2.03
N ASN A 335 -7.51 -18.27 0.97
CA ASN A 335 -6.15 -18.60 0.53
C ASN A 335 -5.11 -18.22 1.59
N ALA A 336 -5.24 -17.03 2.18
CA ALA A 336 -4.35 -16.57 3.25
C ALA A 336 -4.39 -17.48 4.47
N ALA A 337 -5.59 -17.88 4.91
CA ALA A 337 -5.78 -18.82 6.00
C ALA A 337 -5.15 -20.19 5.70
N TYR A 338 -5.31 -20.69 4.46
CA TYR A 338 -4.71 -21.94 4.03
C TYR A 338 -3.17 -21.88 4.12
N ILE A 339 -2.55 -20.84 3.51
CA ILE A 339 -1.09 -20.65 3.56
C ILE A 339 -0.61 -20.60 5.00
N ARG A 340 -1.22 -19.72 5.81
CA ARG A 340 -0.84 -19.49 7.19
C ARG A 340 -0.90 -20.76 8.03
N THR A 341 -2.04 -21.47 8.01
CA THR A 341 -2.24 -22.65 8.84
C THR A 341 -1.31 -23.78 8.45
N HIS A 342 -1.25 -24.15 7.17
CA HIS A 342 -0.45 -25.31 6.76
C HIS A 342 1.07 -25.09 6.86
N LEU A 343 1.54 -23.87 6.61
CA LEU A 343 2.95 -23.56 6.81
C LEU A 343 3.31 -23.52 8.30
N ALA A 344 2.43 -22.98 9.16
CA ALA A 344 2.64 -23.02 10.61
C ALA A 344 2.66 -24.45 11.15
N ASP A 345 1.72 -25.28 10.74
CA ASP A 345 1.66 -26.72 11.12
C ASP A 345 2.91 -27.49 10.66
N ALA A 346 3.49 -27.08 9.53
CA ALA A 346 4.77 -27.62 9.04
C ALA A 346 5.99 -27.01 9.75
N GLY A 347 5.81 -26.17 10.78
CA GLY A 347 6.85 -25.62 11.62
C GLY A 347 7.58 -24.41 11.02
N PHE A 348 6.99 -23.70 10.05
CA PHE A 348 7.46 -22.35 9.69
C PHE A 348 6.96 -21.32 10.70
N ARG A 349 7.74 -20.26 10.95
CA ARG A 349 7.26 -19.08 11.68
C ARG A 349 6.53 -18.17 10.69
N VAL A 350 5.23 -17.95 10.92
CA VAL A 350 4.34 -17.28 10.00
C VAL A 350 3.58 -16.16 10.71
N TYR A 351 3.52 -15.00 10.08
CA TYR A 351 2.82 -13.80 10.54
C TYR A 351 1.90 -13.28 9.45
N GLY A 352 0.97 -12.40 9.80
CA GLY A 352 -0.01 -11.84 8.86
C GLY A 352 -1.05 -12.87 8.39
N GLY A 353 -1.75 -12.59 7.31
CA GLY A 353 -2.78 -13.46 6.73
C GLY A 353 -4.10 -13.53 7.49
N GLU A 354 -4.32 -12.66 8.50
CA GLU A 354 -5.56 -12.55 9.28
C GLU A 354 -6.40 -11.34 8.85
N ASN A 355 -5.76 -10.19 8.68
CA ASN A 355 -6.40 -8.94 8.28
C ASN A 355 -5.83 -8.40 6.96
N ALA A 356 -5.07 -9.22 6.25
CA ALA A 356 -4.41 -8.86 5.01
C ALA A 356 -4.17 -10.09 4.14
N PRO A 357 -4.07 -9.92 2.82
CA PRO A 357 -3.72 -11.01 1.91
C PRO A 357 -2.22 -11.32 1.89
N TYR A 358 -1.44 -10.76 2.82
CA TYR A 358 0.00 -10.94 2.94
C TYR A 358 0.35 -11.85 4.11
N ILE A 359 1.21 -12.81 3.82
CA ILE A 359 1.82 -13.71 4.79
C ILE A 359 3.30 -13.36 4.85
N TRP A 360 3.78 -13.09 6.03
CA TRP A 360 5.16 -12.77 6.34
C TRP A 360 5.80 -13.97 7.01
N LEU A 361 6.74 -14.59 6.32
CA LEU A 361 7.34 -15.86 6.68
C LEU A 361 8.78 -15.62 7.10
N ARG A 362 9.21 -16.13 8.27
CA ARG A 362 10.63 -16.17 8.61
C ARG A 362 11.31 -17.27 7.80
N THR A 363 12.47 -16.96 7.21
CA THR A 363 13.27 -17.95 6.47
C THR A 363 13.80 -19.02 7.42
N PRO A 364 13.92 -20.28 6.99
CA PRO A 364 14.45 -21.35 7.83
C PRO A 364 15.93 -21.14 8.18
N GLY A 365 16.28 -21.43 9.43
CA GLY A 365 17.64 -21.25 9.93
C GLY A 365 18.11 -19.80 9.80
N GLU A 366 19.33 -19.61 9.35
CA GLU A 366 19.96 -18.29 9.12
C GLU A 366 19.99 -17.89 7.63
N MET A 367 19.15 -18.52 6.79
CA MET A 367 19.09 -18.18 5.37
C MET A 367 18.73 -16.71 5.18
N THR A 368 19.45 -16.02 4.31
CA THR A 368 19.04 -14.71 3.82
C THR A 368 17.75 -14.79 3.00
N SER A 369 17.06 -13.68 2.90
CA SER A 369 15.80 -13.63 2.13
C SER A 369 15.99 -13.97 0.64
N TRP A 370 17.14 -13.61 0.06
CA TRP A 370 17.47 -13.94 -1.33
C TRP A 370 17.94 -15.38 -1.52
N GLU A 371 18.70 -15.96 -0.60
CA GLU A 371 19.05 -17.40 -0.62
C GLU A 371 17.78 -18.27 -0.56
N PHE A 372 16.84 -17.90 0.32
CA PHE A 372 15.56 -18.59 0.39
C PHE A 372 14.75 -18.45 -0.92
N PHE A 373 14.75 -17.26 -1.55
CA PHE A 373 14.15 -17.05 -2.85
C PHE A 373 14.75 -17.99 -3.92
N ASP A 374 16.07 -17.98 -4.06
CA ASP A 374 16.77 -18.76 -5.08
C ASP A 374 16.54 -20.26 -4.87
N ARG A 375 16.55 -20.75 -3.64
CA ARG A 375 16.28 -22.16 -3.32
C ARG A 375 14.83 -22.56 -3.56
N LEU A 376 13.85 -21.75 -3.16
CA LEU A 376 12.45 -22.05 -3.42
C LEU A 376 12.14 -22.06 -4.93
N LEU A 377 12.72 -21.16 -5.69
CA LEU A 377 12.57 -21.13 -7.14
C LEU A 377 13.15 -22.41 -7.76
N ALA A 378 14.38 -22.78 -7.41
CA ALA A 378 15.08 -23.90 -8.03
C ALA A 378 14.56 -25.27 -7.56
N GLU A 379 14.28 -25.43 -6.27
CA GLU A 379 13.99 -26.73 -5.67
C GLU A 379 12.48 -27.01 -5.53
N ALA A 380 11.65 -25.98 -5.45
CA ALA A 380 10.20 -26.12 -5.29
C ALA A 380 9.37 -25.51 -6.43
N GLY A 381 9.98 -24.70 -7.29
CA GLY A 381 9.24 -23.96 -8.34
C GLY A 381 8.24 -22.96 -7.75
N VAL A 382 8.53 -22.40 -6.58
CA VAL A 382 7.68 -21.41 -5.90
C VAL A 382 8.38 -20.08 -5.78
N VAL A 383 7.67 -18.98 -6.07
CA VAL A 383 8.20 -17.62 -6.02
C VAL A 383 7.39 -16.78 -5.06
N GLY A 384 8.08 -16.19 -4.07
CA GLY A 384 7.57 -15.13 -3.23
C GLY A 384 8.39 -13.85 -3.39
N THR A 385 8.43 -12.98 -2.38
CA THR A 385 9.20 -11.75 -2.42
C THR A 385 10.19 -11.73 -1.24
N PRO A 386 11.50 -11.58 -1.51
CA PRO A 386 12.52 -11.45 -0.47
C PRO A 386 12.24 -10.24 0.43
N GLY A 387 12.32 -10.46 1.73
CA GLY A 387 11.98 -9.45 2.72
C GLY A 387 12.94 -8.27 2.76
N SER A 388 14.23 -8.49 2.52
CA SER A 388 15.25 -7.43 2.43
C SER A 388 14.96 -6.39 1.35
N GLY A 389 14.11 -6.72 0.36
CA GLY A 389 13.64 -5.77 -0.64
C GLY A 389 12.64 -4.73 -0.11
N PHE A 390 12.18 -4.89 1.13
CA PHE A 390 11.29 -3.94 1.81
C PHE A 390 12.01 -3.14 2.91
N GLY A 391 13.28 -3.38 3.13
CA GLY A 391 14.12 -2.72 4.14
C GLY A 391 15.00 -3.69 4.92
N PRO A 392 16.01 -3.20 5.65
CA PRO A 392 16.95 -4.02 6.40
C PRO A 392 16.30 -4.96 7.43
N HIS A 393 15.24 -4.52 8.14
CA HIS A 393 14.51 -5.39 9.09
C HIS A 393 13.65 -6.45 8.40
N GLY A 394 13.56 -6.42 7.07
CA GLY A 394 12.97 -7.49 6.26
C GLY A 394 13.94 -8.65 5.98
N GLU A 395 15.23 -8.53 6.32
CA GLU A 395 16.17 -9.64 6.16
C GLU A 395 15.78 -10.82 7.04
N HIS A 396 16.01 -12.03 6.56
CA HIS A 396 15.51 -13.29 7.12
C HIS A 396 13.99 -13.46 7.11
N PHE A 397 13.28 -12.64 6.31
CA PHE A 397 11.85 -12.79 6.07
C PHE A 397 11.53 -12.90 4.59
N PHE A 398 10.31 -13.39 4.32
CA PHE A 398 9.83 -13.63 2.97
C PHE A 398 8.33 -13.36 2.88
N ARG A 399 7.89 -12.55 1.92
CA ARG A 399 6.48 -12.26 1.73
C ARG A 399 5.85 -13.24 0.74
N LEU A 400 4.77 -13.89 1.17
CA LEU A 400 3.83 -14.59 0.30
C LEU A 400 2.54 -13.78 0.17
N THR A 401 1.82 -13.98 -0.94
CA THR A 401 0.53 -13.32 -1.20
C THR A 401 -0.56 -14.35 -1.44
N ALA A 402 -1.77 -14.04 -1.00
CA ALA A 402 -2.95 -14.88 -1.16
C ALA A 402 -3.72 -14.64 -2.46
N PHE A 403 -3.19 -13.84 -3.37
CA PHE A 403 -3.87 -13.43 -4.60
C PHE A 403 -3.88 -14.48 -5.71
N GLY A 404 -3.25 -15.64 -5.52
CA GLY A 404 -3.28 -16.76 -6.47
C GLY A 404 -4.65 -17.43 -6.58
N THR A 405 -4.79 -18.35 -7.52
CA THR A 405 -5.92 -19.30 -7.50
C THR A 405 -5.77 -20.23 -6.29
N TYR A 406 -6.90 -20.79 -5.83
CA TYR A 406 -6.87 -21.71 -4.69
C TYR A 406 -6.01 -22.94 -4.97
N GLU A 407 -6.13 -23.50 -6.18
CA GLU A 407 -5.36 -24.67 -6.63
C GLU A 407 -3.85 -24.39 -6.66
N ASN A 408 -3.43 -23.22 -7.17
CA ASN A 408 -2.03 -22.82 -7.14
C ASN A 408 -1.56 -22.55 -5.71
N THR A 409 -2.40 -21.99 -4.86
CA THR A 409 -2.09 -21.76 -3.44
C THR A 409 -1.81 -23.07 -2.73
N VAL A 410 -2.70 -24.06 -2.88
CA VAL A 410 -2.53 -25.41 -2.32
C VAL A 410 -1.25 -26.06 -2.83
N ALA A 411 -1.06 -26.08 -4.15
CA ALA A 411 0.13 -26.71 -4.75
C ALA A 411 1.45 -26.05 -4.32
N ALA A 412 1.48 -24.71 -4.16
CA ALA A 412 2.65 -24.02 -3.68
C ALA A 412 2.99 -24.36 -2.23
N VAL A 413 1.98 -24.37 -1.36
CA VAL A 413 2.15 -24.73 0.06
C VAL A 413 2.64 -26.18 0.22
N GLU A 414 2.04 -27.11 -0.51
CA GLU A 414 2.48 -28.52 -0.50
C GLU A 414 3.94 -28.67 -0.93
N ARG A 415 4.37 -27.98 -2.00
CA ARG A 415 5.76 -27.98 -2.45
C ARG A 415 6.71 -27.37 -1.43
N MET A 416 6.32 -26.29 -0.76
CA MET A 416 7.14 -25.66 0.30
C MET A 416 7.29 -26.59 1.51
N ILE A 417 6.23 -27.30 1.91
CA ILE A 417 6.27 -28.28 2.99
C ILE A 417 7.17 -29.45 2.61
N GLN A 418 7.01 -30.00 1.42
CA GLN A 418 7.86 -31.07 0.91
C GLN A 418 9.34 -30.65 0.88
N TRP A 419 9.62 -29.47 0.37
CA TRP A 419 10.96 -28.89 0.33
C TRP A 419 11.56 -28.79 1.75
N LYS A 420 10.82 -28.28 2.74
CA LYS A 420 11.28 -28.17 4.12
C LYS A 420 11.59 -29.53 4.74
N ASN A 421 10.74 -30.54 4.51
CA ASN A 421 10.96 -31.89 5.04
C ASN A 421 12.20 -32.56 4.44
N GLN A 422 12.53 -32.26 3.19
CA GLN A 422 13.74 -32.79 2.53
C GLN A 422 15.02 -32.13 3.04
N THR A 423 14.96 -30.80 3.30
CA THR A 423 16.11 -30.03 3.76
C THR A 423 16.36 -30.15 5.26
N GLY A 424 15.30 -30.26 6.09
CA GLY A 424 15.40 -30.40 7.53
C GLY A 424 15.84 -31.80 8.01
N SER A 425 15.77 -32.80 7.15
CA SER A 425 16.29 -34.15 7.47
C SER A 425 17.82 -34.28 7.26
N GLY A 426 18.46 -33.25 6.65
CA GLY A 426 19.93 -33.22 6.45
C GLY A 426 20.73 -32.77 7.68
N ASP A 427 20.16 -31.94 8.56
CA ASP A 427 20.85 -31.35 9.72
C ASP A 427 20.95 -32.30 10.94
N SER A 428 20.33 -33.47 10.87
CA SER A 428 20.35 -34.45 12.00
C SER A 428 21.47 -35.47 11.95
N HIS A 429 22.46 -35.36 11.03
CA HIS A 429 23.51 -36.35 10.84
C HIS A 429 24.96 -35.87 11.10
N GLU A 430 25.20 -34.63 11.57
CA GLU A 430 26.56 -34.15 11.87
C GLU A 430 26.88 -34.00 13.36
N ASP A 431 26.03 -34.46 14.28
CA ASP A 431 26.39 -34.60 15.71
C ASP A 431 26.33 -36.06 16.15
N LYS A 432 27.36 -36.82 15.78
CA LYS A 432 27.79 -38.06 16.48
C LYS A 432 29.29 -38.20 16.48
#